data_c1951a08c89024dc2c821b8786c20c25
#
_entry.id   c1951a08c89024dc2c821b8786c20c25
#
_cell.length_a   1.000
_cell.length_b   1.000
_cell.length_c   1.000
_cell.angle_alpha   90.00
_cell.angle_beta   90.00
_cell.angle_gamma   90.00
#
_symmetry.space_group_name_H-M   'P 1'
#
loop_
_entity.id
_entity.type
_entity.pdbx_description
1 polymer ?
#
loop_
_entity_poly.entity_id
_entity_poly.type
_entity_poly.pdbx_seq_one_letter_code
_entity_poly.pdbx_strand_id
1 'polypeptide(L)'
;MASGWWLVVLAGCGRYRDFTLPQQPGGPSVTWKWQARPDPVLTRDAAGEWDAVDVLNPSVIRQGDAYYNFFSGYDGKAWHTGLAVSGDGITWHKEAKILSPDPGTWEGSSIAANGSAITDESGILYYYQAGDPPQIGLARSRNGHQWQRNGTPVLTRGPYGSWDERGLGDPYVIRFGRGYYMFYLGMDRARRQSLGVAASDDGVSWYKLRGNPILAPGAYGTFDANGVGEPAVWASRGYYWMLFTGRDGGEMRRLALARSRDGVHWDKLPMVIAGDQPWDSKVICDPSVIVNGNRVTVWFGGGDVAHPAQNIHGQIGLGELLSAPH
;
A
#
# COMPACT_ATOMS: atom_id res chain seq x y z
N MET A 1 -53.41 16.01 19.50
CA MET A 1 -52.59 16.17 18.30
C MET A 1 -51.11 16.23 18.74
N ALA A 2 -50.41 15.09 18.65
CA ALA A 2 -49.02 15.00 19.04
C ALA A 2 -48.19 14.94 17.74
N SER A 3 -47.44 16.01 17.48
CA SER A 3 -46.51 16.12 16.35
C SER A 3 -45.23 15.35 16.65
N GLY A 4 -45.10 14.16 16.06
CA GLY A 4 -43.85 13.39 16.10
C GLY A 4 -42.79 14.02 15.18
N TRP A 5 -41.69 14.40 15.76
CA TRP A 5 -40.49 14.83 15.02
C TRP A 5 -39.70 13.57 14.62
N TRP A 6 -39.65 13.27 13.35
CA TRP A 6 -38.76 12.27 12.82
C TRP A 6 -37.34 12.85 12.70
N LEU A 7 -36.42 12.38 13.52
CA LEU A 7 -35.00 12.63 13.33
C LEU A 7 -34.53 11.84 12.08
N VAL A 8 -34.35 12.54 10.99
CA VAL A 8 -33.61 11.98 9.83
C VAL A 8 -32.14 11.97 10.22
N VAL A 9 -31.63 10.82 10.62
CA VAL A 9 -30.20 10.58 10.75
C VAL A 9 -29.62 10.51 9.33
N LEU A 10 -28.98 11.58 8.89
CA LEU A 10 -28.18 11.59 7.67
C LEU A 10 -26.95 10.66 7.88
N ALA A 11 -27.10 9.39 7.56
CA ALA A 11 -26.00 8.45 7.39
C ALA A 11 -25.24 8.83 6.10
N GLY A 12 -24.16 9.61 6.22
CA GLY A 12 -23.40 10.06 5.05
C GLY A 12 -22.20 10.95 5.32
N CYS A 13 -21.82 11.20 6.57
CA CYS A 13 -20.56 11.85 6.87
C CYS A 13 -19.49 10.77 7.08
N GLY A 14 -18.51 10.68 6.18
CA GLY A 14 -17.30 9.88 6.41
C GLY A 14 -16.76 10.18 7.83
N ARG A 15 -16.27 9.13 8.51
CA ARG A 15 -15.73 9.29 9.86
C ARG A 15 -14.40 10.04 9.79
N TYR A 16 -14.35 11.27 10.32
CA TYR A 16 -13.15 12.11 10.38
C TYR A 16 -12.80 12.43 11.84
N ARG A 17 -11.52 12.38 12.17
CA ARG A 17 -10.97 12.71 13.49
C ARG A 17 -9.64 13.42 13.36
N ASP A 18 -9.30 14.31 14.30
CA ASP A 18 -7.96 14.83 14.44
C ASP A 18 -7.16 13.88 15.33
N PHE A 19 -5.99 13.47 14.86
CA PHE A 19 -5.07 12.61 15.57
C PHE A 19 -3.64 12.76 15.02
N THR A 20 -2.67 12.29 15.78
CA THR A 20 -1.32 11.97 15.35
C THR A 20 -1.00 10.54 15.74
N LEU A 21 -0.02 9.93 15.11
CA LEU A 21 0.58 8.72 15.65
C LEU A 21 1.38 9.06 16.91
N PRO A 22 1.72 8.08 17.78
CA PRO A 22 2.56 8.33 18.94
C PRO A 22 3.86 9.05 18.56
N GLN A 23 4.13 10.16 19.24
CA GLN A 23 5.26 11.05 18.93
C GLN A 23 6.60 10.30 19.01
N GLN A 24 7.38 10.37 17.95
CA GLN A 24 8.75 9.87 17.93
C GLN A 24 9.71 10.91 18.51
N PRO A 25 10.73 10.49 19.29
CA PRO A 25 11.63 11.43 19.97
C PRO A 25 12.47 12.29 19.01
N GLY A 26 12.61 11.86 17.77
CA GLY A 26 13.63 12.36 16.88
C GLY A 26 14.97 11.67 17.12
N GLY A 27 15.96 11.91 16.27
CA GLY A 27 17.27 11.29 16.37
C GLY A 27 18.28 12.00 15.48
N PRO A 28 19.53 11.55 15.45
CA PRO A 28 20.55 12.08 14.54
C PRO A 28 20.11 11.88 13.07
N SER A 29 20.72 12.64 12.19
CA SER A 29 20.54 12.42 10.75
C SER A 29 20.98 11.03 10.37
N VAL A 30 20.17 10.38 9.54
CA VAL A 30 20.44 9.02 9.04
C VAL A 30 20.63 9.13 7.53
N THR A 31 21.76 8.62 7.04
CA THR A 31 21.98 8.46 5.60
C THR A 31 21.65 7.01 5.24
N TRP A 32 20.71 6.86 4.32
CA TRP A 32 20.33 5.57 3.77
C TRP A 32 21.10 5.30 2.47
N LYS A 33 21.55 4.07 2.30
CA LYS A 33 22.11 3.56 1.04
C LYS A 33 21.18 2.50 0.50
N TRP A 34 20.81 2.63 -0.77
CA TRP A 34 20.03 1.62 -1.48
C TRP A 34 20.93 0.62 -2.17
N GLN A 35 20.55 -0.64 -2.11
CA GLN A 35 21.18 -1.73 -2.83
C GLN A 35 20.10 -2.75 -3.22
N ALA A 36 19.91 -3.01 -4.51
CA ALA A 36 18.97 -3.99 -5.00
C ALA A 36 19.67 -5.22 -5.59
N ARG A 37 18.95 -6.33 -5.62
CA ARG A 37 19.36 -7.50 -6.41
C ARG A 37 19.12 -7.23 -7.90
N PRO A 38 19.97 -7.75 -8.80
CA PRO A 38 19.82 -7.50 -10.24
C PRO A 38 18.60 -8.22 -10.84
N ASP A 39 18.22 -9.38 -10.30
CA ASP A 39 17.13 -10.20 -10.81
C ASP A 39 15.89 -10.09 -9.92
N PRO A 40 14.67 -10.17 -10.50
CA PRO A 40 13.45 -10.25 -9.71
C PRO A 40 13.41 -11.53 -8.89
N VAL A 41 12.73 -11.48 -7.73
CA VAL A 41 12.59 -12.63 -6.82
C VAL A 41 11.24 -13.33 -6.97
N LEU A 42 10.24 -12.67 -7.57
CA LEU A 42 8.95 -13.27 -7.92
C LEU A 42 8.51 -12.77 -9.28
N THR A 43 8.29 -13.70 -10.22
CA THR A 43 8.03 -13.40 -11.63
C THR A 43 6.61 -13.78 -12.04
N ARG A 44 6.19 -13.31 -13.19
CA ARG A 44 4.94 -13.70 -13.86
C ARG A 44 4.97 -15.20 -14.22
N ASP A 45 3.78 -15.80 -14.24
CA ASP A 45 3.60 -17.18 -14.72
C ASP A 45 3.39 -17.23 -16.24
N ALA A 46 3.16 -18.42 -16.76
CA ALA A 46 2.94 -18.63 -18.20
C ALA A 46 1.65 -17.99 -18.69
N ALA A 47 1.57 -17.72 -19.99
CA ALA A 47 0.38 -17.18 -20.63
C ALA A 47 -0.85 -18.04 -20.33
N GLY A 48 -1.94 -17.38 -19.92
CA GLY A 48 -3.19 -18.04 -19.52
C GLY A 48 -3.37 -18.21 -18.02
N GLU A 49 -2.33 -18.04 -17.23
CA GLU A 49 -2.42 -18.03 -15.77
C GLU A 49 -2.94 -16.67 -15.25
N TRP A 50 -3.43 -16.67 -14.04
CA TRP A 50 -4.10 -15.51 -13.43
C TRP A 50 -3.16 -14.34 -13.09
N ASP A 51 -1.87 -14.54 -13.15
CA ASP A 51 -0.80 -13.56 -12.91
C ASP A 51 0.22 -13.50 -14.07
N ALA A 52 -0.23 -13.86 -15.27
CA ALA A 52 0.61 -13.93 -16.45
C ALA A 52 1.01 -12.54 -17.01
N VAL A 53 0.26 -11.49 -16.71
CA VAL A 53 0.48 -10.15 -17.27
C VAL A 53 1.35 -9.30 -16.36
N ASP A 54 0.97 -9.17 -15.09
CA ASP A 54 1.74 -8.46 -14.07
C ASP A 54 1.74 -9.21 -12.74
N VAL A 55 2.85 -9.10 -12.01
CA VAL A 55 3.03 -9.53 -10.60
C VAL A 55 3.59 -8.32 -9.84
N LEU A 56 2.79 -7.70 -8.97
CA LEU A 56 3.09 -6.43 -8.30
C LEU A 56 2.60 -6.41 -6.85
N ASN A 57 2.71 -5.26 -6.19
CA ASN A 57 2.19 -4.96 -4.85
C ASN A 57 2.50 -6.05 -3.83
N PRO A 58 3.79 -6.34 -3.57
CA PRO A 58 4.15 -7.28 -2.52
C PRO A 58 3.66 -6.77 -1.16
N SER A 59 3.12 -7.67 -0.36
CA SER A 59 2.82 -7.42 1.05
C SER A 59 3.38 -8.56 1.89
N VAL A 60 4.58 -8.35 2.39
CA VAL A 60 5.37 -9.41 3.03
C VAL A 60 5.24 -9.31 4.54
N ILE A 61 4.83 -10.42 5.16
CA ILE A 61 4.84 -10.60 6.61
C ILE A 61 5.67 -11.81 7.00
N ARG A 62 6.06 -11.87 8.27
CA ARG A 62 6.70 -13.06 8.84
C ARG A 62 5.69 -13.88 9.63
N GLN A 63 5.63 -15.18 9.35
CA GLN A 63 4.79 -16.17 10.02
C GLN A 63 5.67 -17.32 10.52
N GLY A 64 6.00 -17.29 11.82
CA GLY A 64 6.98 -18.21 12.39
C GLY A 64 8.35 -18.02 11.72
N ASP A 65 8.87 -19.09 11.13
CA ASP A 65 10.16 -19.07 10.44
C ASP A 65 10.05 -18.79 8.93
N ALA A 66 8.82 -18.64 8.39
CA ALA A 66 8.58 -18.38 6.98
C ALA A 66 8.17 -16.92 6.71
N TYR A 67 8.38 -16.48 5.47
CA TYR A 67 7.84 -15.26 4.91
C TYR A 67 6.63 -15.59 4.05
N TYR A 68 5.55 -14.83 4.22
CA TYR A 68 4.35 -14.87 3.40
C TYR A 68 4.28 -13.58 2.60
N ASN A 69 4.17 -13.68 1.28
CA ASN A 69 3.98 -12.54 0.39
C ASN A 69 2.57 -12.62 -0.23
N PHE A 70 1.74 -11.67 0.13
CA PHE A 70 0.43 -11.47 -0.48
C PHE A 70 0.61 -10.48 -1.63
N PHE A 71 0.69 -10.99 -2.86
CA PHE A 71 1.02 -10.20 -4.03
C PHE A 71 -0.18 -10.04 -4.97
N SER A 72 -0.14 -9.01 -5.81
CA SER A 72 -1.16 -8.78 -6.84
C SER A 72 -0.75 -9.45 -8.15
N GLY A 73 -1.64 -10.23 -8.74
CA GLY A 73 -1.50 -10.82 -10.06
C GLY A 73 -2.58 -10.30 -11.02
N TYR A 74 -2.19 -9.96 -12.24
CA TYR A 74 -3.07 -9.48 -13.30
C TYR A 74 -3.16 -10.47 -14.44
N ASP A 75 -4.39 -10.84 -14.84
CA ASP A 75 -4.66 -11.79 -15.92
C ASP A 75 -4.98 -11.11 -17.28
N GLY A 76 -4.89 -9.78 -17.32
CA GLY A 76 -5.30 -8.97 -18.48
C GLY A 76 -6.74 -8.47 -18.39
N LYS A 77 -7.51 -8.85 -17.36
CA LYS A 77 -8.91 -8.45 -17.14
C LYS A 77 -9.15 -7.96 -15.72
N ALA A 78 -8.63 -8.67 -14.73
CA ALA A 78 -8.83 -8.39 -13.31
C ALA A 78 -7.55 -8.58 -12.51
N TRP A 79 -7.45 -7.85 -11.40
CA TRP A 79 -6.41 -8.00 -10.40
C TRP A 79 -6.87 -8.91 -9.28
N HIS A 80 -6.03 -9.87 -8.96
CA HIS A 80 -6.25 -10.89 -7.93
C HIS A 80 -5.16 -10.81 -6.88
N THR A 81 -5.40 -11.36 -5.69
CA THR A 81 -4.36 -11.55 -4.69
C THR A 81 -3.91 -13.02 -4.67
N GLY A 82 -2.61 -13.22 -4.71
CA GLY A 82 -1.95 -14.51 -4.51
C GLY A 82 -1.19 -14.59 -3.21
N LEU A 83 -0.88 -15.81 -2.81
CA LEU A 83 0.04 -16.15 -1.73
C LEU A 83 1.29 -16.82 -2.30
N ALA A 84 2.46 -16.30 -1.96
CA ALA A 84 3.73 -16.97 -2.12
C ALA A 84 4.43 -17.12 -0.76
N VAL A 85 5.12 -18.23 -0.54
CA VAL A 85 5.81 -18.55 0.71
C VAL A 85 7.30 -18.74 0.47
N SER A 86 8.13 -18.30 1.41
CA SER A 86 9.58 -18.37 1.34
C SER A 86 10.19 -18.61 2.72
N GLY A 87 11.28 -19.38 2.77
CA GLY A 87 12.10 -19.54 3.99
C GLY A 87 13.13 -18.43 4.18
N ASP A 88 13.52 -17.73 3.11
CA ASP A 88 14.62 -16.76 3.09
C ASP A 88 14.24 -15.36 2.61
N GLY A 89 12.97 -15.17 2.12
CA GLY A 89 12.48 -13.94 1.52
C GLY A 89 13.02 -13.65 0.12
N ILE A 90 13.76 -14.61 -0.47
CA ILE A 90 14.42 -14.52 -1.79
C ILE A 90 13.84 -15.54 -2.76
N THR A 91 13.80 -16.79 -2.33
CA THR A 91 13.29 -17.91 -3.11
C THR A 91 11.82 -18.13 -2.74
N TRP A 92 10.92 -17.81 -3.66
CA TRP A 92 9.48 -17.85 -3.41
C TRP A 92 8.82 -19.04 -4.10
N HIS A 93 7.89 -19.67 -3.42
CA HIS A 93 6.97 -20.66 -3.96
C HIS A 93 5.56 -20.08 -3.96
N LYS A 94 4.96 -19.92 -5.15
CA LYS A 94 3.55 -19.52 -5.30
C LYS A 94 2.67 -20.68 -4.90
N GLU A 95 1.75 -20.45 -3.95
CA GLU A 95 0.90 -21.51 -3.42
C GLU A 95 -0.52 -21.45 -3.97
N ALA A 96 -1.13 -20.26 -3.98
CA ALA A 96 -2.54 -20.13 -4.35
C ALA A 96 -2.91 -18.70 -4.76
N LYS A 97 -3.93 -18.60 -5.63
CA LYS A 97 -4.74 -17.40 -5.77
C LYS A 97 -5.76 -17.40 -4.62
N ILE A 98 -5.68 -16.41 -3.71
CA ILE A 98 -6.46 -16.39 -2.46
C ILE A 98 -7.67 -15.46 -2.50
N LEU A 99 -7.62 -14.37 -3.27
CA LEU A 99 -8.75 -13.48 -3.49
C LEU A 99 -8.90 -13.15 -4.97
N SER A 100 -10.15 -13.09 -5.42
CA SER A 100 -10.55 -12.54 -6.72
C SER A 100 -11.72 -11.59 -6.49
N PRO A 101 -11.94 -10.58 -7.36
CA PRO A 101 -13.13 -9.74 -7.26
C PRO A 101 -14.41 -10.58 -7.31
N ASP A 102 -15.43 -10.16 -6.56
CA ASP A 102 -16.73 -10.82 -6.52
C ASP A 102 -17.80 -9.87 -7.11
N PRO A 103 -18.23 -10.11 -8.36
CA PRO A 103 -19.21 -9.25 -9.04
C PRO A 103 -20.58 -9.22 -8.35
N GLY A 104 -20.88 -10.21 -7.49
CA GLY A 104 -22.12 -10.28 -6.72
C GLY A 104 -22.13 -9.36 -5.49
N THR A 105 -21.04 -8.67 -5.22
CA THR A 105 -20.86 -7.82 -4.04
C THR A 105 -20.42 -6.39 -4.42
N TRP A 106 -20.11 -5.59 -3.41
CA TRP A 106 -19.55 -4.24 -3.59
C TRP A 106 -18.17 -4.22 -4.27
N GLU A 107 -17.47 -5.36 -4.33
CA GLU A 107 -16.13 -5.47 -4.91
C GLU A 107 -16.11 -5.32 -6.43
N GLY A 108 -17.23 -5.64 -7.10
CA GLY A 108 -17.29 -5.59 -8.55
C GLY A 108 -16.41 -6.65 -9.22
N SER A 109 -15.91 -6.38 -10.43
CA SER A 109 -15.23 -7.38 -11.26
C SER A 109 -13.76 -7.05 -11.61
N SER A 110 -13.26 -5.89 -11.16
CA SER A 110 -11.97 -5.37 -11.67
C SER A 110 -10.78 -5.70 -10.80
N ILE A 111 -10.94 -5.65 -9.45
CA ILE A 111 -9.82 -5.75 -8.52
C ILE A 111 -10.27 -6.27 -7.15
N ALA A 112 -9.50 -7.22 -6.60
CA ALA A 112 -9.43 -7.57 -5.19
C ALA A 112 -7.95 -7.85 -4.85
N ALA A 113 -7.16 -6.77 -4.73
CA ALA A 113 -5.69 -6.84 -4.69
C ALA A 113 -5.09 -5.54 -4.11
N ASN A 114 -3.82 -5.26 -4.39
CA ASN A 114 -3.09 -4.06 -3.97
C ASN A 114 -3.23 -3.83 -2.47
N GLY A 115 -2.90 -4.84 -1.68
CA GLY A 115 -3.23 -4.82 -0.27
C GLY A 115 -2.05 -4.83 0.67
N SER A 116 -2.39 -4.76 1.95
CA SER A 116 -1.46 -4.79 3.08
C SER A 116 -1.88 -5.85 4.09
N ALA A 117 -1.00 -6.79 4.34
CA ALA A 117 -1.16 -7.80 5.37
C ALA A 117 -0.48 -7.36 6.67
N ILE A 118 -1.15 -7.58 7.78
CA ILE A 118 -0.58 -7.49 9.13
C ILE A 118 -1.04 -8.68 9.96
N THR A 119 -0.37 -8.92 11.07
CA THR A 119 -0.78 -9.94 12.04
C THR A 119 -1.21 -9.30 13.36
N ASP A 120 -2.24 -9.88 13.97
CA ASP A 120 -2.64 -9.60 15.35
C ASP A 120 -3.01 -10.90 16.08
N GLU A 121 -3.64 -10.78 17.25
CA GLU A 121 -4.04 -11.94 18.07
C GLU A 121 -5.11 -12.82 17.39
N SER A 122 -5.84 -12.30 16.40
CA SER A 122 -6.88 -13.04 15.64
C SER A 122 -6.31 -13.80 14.43
N GLY A 123 -5.10 -13.47 14.01
CA GLY A 123 -4.42 -14.04 12.84
C GLY A 123 -3.93 -12.98 11.85
N ILE A 124 -4.14 -13.22 10.56
CA ILE A 124 -3.75 -12.33 9.47
C ILE A 124 -4.94 -11.46 9.08
N LEU A 125 -4.74 -10.16 9.07
CA LEU A 125 -5.62 -9.15 8.51
C LEU A 125 -5.05 -8.70 7.18
N TYR A 126 -5.83 -8.78 6.10
CA TYR A 126 -5.45 -8.29 4.79
C TYR A 126 -6.42 -7.21 4.32
N TYR A 127 -5.91 -5.98 4.24
CA TYR A 127 -6.65 -4.83 3.71
C TYR A 127 -6.35 -4.72 2.23
N TYR A 128 -7.37 -4.64 1.38
CA TYR A 128 -7.22 -4.72 -0.07
C TYR A 128 -8.08 -3.69 -0.79
N GLN A 129 -7.64 -3.28 -1.95
CA GLN A 129 -8.39 -2.43 -2.85
C GLN A 129 -9.42 -3.26 -3.61
N ALA A 130 -10.67 -2.79 -3.67
CA ALA A 130 -11.75 -3.38 -4.47
C ALA A 130 -12.83 -2.36 -4.79
N GLY A 131 -13.72 -2.69 -5.73
CA GLY A 131 -14.87 -1.86 -6.11
C GLY A 131 -14.61 -0.93 -7.29
N ASP A 132 -15.70 -0.38 -7.82
CA ASP A 132 -15.69 0.67 -8.85
C ASP A 132 -16.76 1.72 -8.49
N PRO A 133 -16.38 2.91 -8.03
CA PRO A 133 -15.01 3.35 -7.72
C PRO A 133 -14.36 2.60 -6.55
N PRO A 134 -13.01 2.50 -6.55
CA PRO A 134 -12.32 1.66 -5.58
C PRO A 134 -12.37 2.20 -4.15
N GLN A 135 -12.45 1.26 -3.21
CA GLN A 135 -12.49 1.44 -1.77
C GLN A 135 -11.63 0.36 -1.10
N ILE A 136 -11.49 0.38 0.22
CA ILE A 136 -10.67 -0.59 0.93
C ILE A 136 -11.56 -1.61 1.65
N GLY A 137 -11.34 -2.89 1.32
CA GLY A 137 -11.90 -4.05 1.98
C GLY A 137 -11.00 -4.61 3.06
N LEU A 138 -11.52 -5.59 3.79
CA LEU A 138 -10.80 -6.37 4.78
C LEU A 138 -11.16 -7.85 4.65
N ALA A 139 -10.16 -8.70 4.59
CA ALA A 139 -10.28 -10.14 4.74
C ALA A 139 -9.42 -10.64 5.91
N ARG A 140 -9.87 -11.71 6.57
CA ARG A 140 -9.19 -12.31 7.71
C ARG A 140 -8.86 -13.76 7.45
N SER A 141 -7.70 -14.21 7.92
CA SER A 141 -7.28 -15.60 7.84
C SER A 141 -6.47 -16.00 9.08
N ARG A 142 -6.55 -17.27 9.46
CA ARG A 142 -5.67 -17.83 10.50
C ARG A 142 -4.42 -18.49 9.92
N ASN A 143 -4.46 -18.87 8.65
CA ASN A 143 -3.42 -19.69 8.01
C ASN A 143 -2.91 -19.14 6.66
N GLY A 144 -3.45 -18.00 6.19
CA GLY A 144 -3.10 -17.42 4.89
C GLY A 144 -3.81 -18.02 3.68
N HIS A 145 -4.52 -19.15 3.83
CA HIS A 145 -5.17 -19.87 2.72
C HIS A 145 -6.69 -19.72 2.70
N GLN A 146 -7.32 -19.74 3.87
CA GLN A 146 -8.76 -19.60 4.02
C GLN A 146 -9.11 -18.21 4.52
N TRP A 147 -9.91 -17.47 3.76
CA TRP A 147 -10.19 -16.07 4.00
C TRP A 147 -11.67 -15.80 4.22
N GLN A 148 -11.95 -14.99 5.22
CA GLN A 148 -13.28 -14.45 5.49
C GLN A 148 -13.29 -12.95 5.19
N ARG A 149 -14.10 -12.53 4.20
CA ARG A 149 -14.26 -11.12 3.83
C ARG A 149 -15.22 -10.40 4.75
N ASN A 150 -15.01 -9.09 4.93
CA ASN A 150 -15.86 -8.25 5.78
C ASN A 150 -17.25 -7.94 5.19
N GLY A 151 -17.54 -8.30 3.95
CA GLY A 151 -18.83 -8.06 3.30
C GLY A 151 -19.12 -6.61 2.89
N THR A 152 -18.51 -5.63 3.52
CA THR A 152 -18.58 -4.20 3.18
C THR A 152 -17.20 -3.55 3.27
N PRO A 153 -16.95 -2.42 2.56
CA PRO A 153 -15.68 -1.70 2.70
C PRO A 153 -15.46 -1.24 4.14
N VAL A 154 -14.22 -1.29 4.61
CA VAL A 154 -13.81 -0.75 5.92
C VAL A 154 -13.39 0.70 5.85
N LEU A 155 -12.89 1.15 4.69
CA LEU A 155 -12.61 2.56 4.43
C LEU A 155 -13.21 2.96 3.07
N THR A 156 -14.09 3.95 3.09
CA THR A 156 -14.81 4.44 1.90
C THR A 156 -14.22 5.76 1.40
N ARG A 157 -14.40 6.04 0.12
CA ARG A 157 -14.03 7.33 -0.48
C ARG A 157 -14.67 8.51 0.24
N GLY A 158 -14.09 9.69 0.09
CA GLY A 158 -14.62 10.92 0.65
C GLY A 158 -15.82 11.48 -0.12
N PRO A 159 -16.46 12.52 0.43
CA PRO A 159 -17.57 13.18 -0.23
C PRO A 159 -17.13 13.94 -1.48
N TYR A 160 -18.12 14.40 -2.25
CA TYR A 160 -17.91 15.26 -3.41
C TYR A 160 -17.03 16.47 -3.08
N GLY A 161 -16.00 16.72 -3.89
CA GLY A 161 -15.03 17.80 -3.71
C GLY A 161 -13.86 17.47 -2.78
N SER A 162 -13.85 16.28 -2.14
CA SER A 162 -12.69 15.84 -1.37
C SER A 162 -11.54 15.35 -2.25
N TRP A 163 -10.35 15.32 -1.68
CA TRP A 163 -9.12 14.88 -2.35
C TRP A 163 -9.12 13.39 -2.71
N ASP A 164 -10.04 12.61 -2.14
CA ASP A 164 -10.18 11.16 -2.31
C ASP A 164 -11.59 10.76 -2.80
N GLU A 165 -12.29 11.67 -3.49
CA GLU A 165 -13.67 11.43 -3.96
C GLU A 165 -13.78 10.37 -5.06
N ARG A 166 -12.72 10.18 -5.87
CA ARG A 166 -12.70 9.26 -7.02
C ARG A 166 -12.35 7.85 -6.64
N GLY A 167 -11.70 7.65 -5.51
CA GLY A 167 -11.34 6.32 -5.04
C GLY A 167 -10.20 6.31 -4.06
N LEU A 168 -10.03 5.14 -3.44
CA LEU A 168 -8.94 4.80 -2.53
C LEU A 168 -8.18 3.60 -3.07
N GLY A 169 -6.88 3.55 -2.81
CA GLY A 169 -6.05 2.42 -3.19
C GLY A 169 -4.86 2.22 -2.27
N ASP A 170 -4.12 1.17 -2.53
CA ASP A 170 -2.80 0.88 -1.99
C ASP A 170 -2.70 1.09 -0.47
N PRO A 171 -3.58 0.47 0.34
CA PRO A 171 -3.50 0.59 1.78
C PRO A 171 -2.19 0.00 2.29
N TYR A 172 -1.57 0.67 3.25
CA TYR A 172 -0.46 0.15 4.04
C TYR A 172 -0.77 0.33 5.51
N VAL A 173 -0.92 -0.77 6.24
CA VAL A 173 -1.34 -0.74 7.63
C VAL A 173 -0.19 -1.08 8.55
N ILE A 174 -0.01 -0.24 9.57
CA ILE A 174 0.90 -0.53 10.69
C ILE A 174 0.12 -0.59 11.99
N ARG A 175 0.61 -1.38 12.92
CA ARG A 175 0.15 -1.40 14.30
C ARG A 175 1.19 -0.73 15.19
N PHE A 176 0.78 0.25 15.97
CA PHE A 176 1.65 0.92 16.91
C PHE A 176 0.96 1.06 18.27
N GLY A 177 1.48 0.40 19.29
CA GLY A 177 0.78 0.22 20.55
C GLY A 177 -0.49 -0.60 20.37
N ARG A 178 -1.63 -0.02 20.76
CA ARG A 178 -2.96 -0.63 20.53
C ARG A 178 -3.67 -0.11 19.28
N GLY A 179 -3.13 0.94 18.63
CA GLY A 179 -3.75 1.60 17.49
C GLY A 179 -3.33 0.96 16.15
N TYR A 180 -4.26 0.98 15.20
CA TYR A 180 -4.01 0.66 13.79
C TYR A 180 -3.99 1.97 13.00
N TYR A 181 -3.04 2.11 12.08
CA TYR A 181 -2.90 3.26 11.21
C TYR A 181 -2.77 2.80 9.77
N MET A 182 -3.68 3.23 8.91
CA MET A 182 -3.70 2.91 7.49
C MET A 182 -3.26 4.13 6.70
N PHE A 183 -2.15 4.04 6.03
CA PHE A 183 -1.72 4.97 5.00
C PHE A 183 -2.31 4.50 3.67
N TYR A 184 -2.87 5.40 2.88
CA TYR A 184 -3.59 5.00 1.67
C TYR A 184 -3.50 6.06 0.58
N LEU A 185 -3.58 5.62 -0.66
CA LEU A 185 -3.73 6.47 -1.82
C LEU A 185 -5.18 6.96 -1.91
N GLY A 186 -5.35 8.26 -2.12
CA GLY A 186 -6.61 8.86 -2.51
C GLY A 186 -6.47 9.57 -3.86
N MET A 187 -7.54 9.57 -4.65
CA MET A 187 -7.59 10.20 -5.95
C MET A 187 -8.70 11.25 -6.01
N ASP A 188 -8.35 12.47 -6.42
CA ASP A 188 -9.30 13.57 -6.59
C ASP A 188 -10.00 13.50 -7.97
N ARG A 189 -10.91 14.43 -8.20
CA ARG A 189 -11.64 14.57 -9.47
C ARG A 189 -10.72 14.76 -10.68
N ALA A 190 -9.61 15.46 -10.52
CA ALA A 190 -8.62 15.67 -11.57
C ALA A 190 -7.68 14.48 -11.75
N ARG A 191 -7.95 13.35 -11.06
CA ARG A 191 -7.13 12.13 -11.01
C ARG A 191 -5.75 12.34 -10.39
N ARG A 192 -5.55 13.40 -9.61
CA ARG A 192 -4.31 13.58 -8.88
C ARG A 192 -4.30 12.62 -7.69
N GLN A 193 -3.21 11.92 -7.54
CA GLN A 193 -2.99 10.95 -6.47
C GLN A 193 -2.20 11.59 -5.34
N SER A 194 -2.69 11.43 -4.12
CA SER A 194 -2.04 11.89 -2.90
C SER A 194 -2.15 10.82 -1.82
N LEU A 195 -1.36 10.93 -0.74
CA LEU A 195 -1.44 9.99 0.38
C LEU A 195 -2.16 10.61 1.56
N GLY A 196 -2.98 9.81 2.20
CA GLY A 196 -3.64 10.13 3.45
C GLY A 196 -3.41 9.07 4.52
N VAL A 197 -3.93 9.35 5.71
CA VAL A 197 -3.87 8.42 6.84
C VAL A 197 -5.24 8.32 7.52
N ALA A 198 -5.57 7.12 7.97
CA ALA A 198 -6.72 6.81 8.82
C ALA A 198 -6.26 6.05 10.06
N ALA A 199 -6.96 6.22 11.18
CA ALA A 199 -6.71 5.53 12.43
C ALA A 199 -7.88 4.65 12.83
N SER A 200 -7.61 3.53 13.52
CA SER A 200 -8.60 2.62 14.06
C SER A 200 -8.13 2.04 15.40
N ASP A 201 -9.08 1.77 16.29
CA ASP A 201 -8.83 1.10 17.56
C ASP A 201 -9.06 -0.43 17.47
N ASP A 202 -9.81 -0.88 16.43
CA ASP A 202 -10.23 -2.27 16.25
C ASP A 202 -9.82 -2.90 14.90
N GLY A 203 -9.15 -2.12 14.03
CA GLY A 203 -8.77 -2.53 12.67
C GLY A 203 -9.95 -2.67 11.69
N VAL A 204 -11.17 -2.30 12.09
CA VAL A 204 -12.40 -2.41 11.27
C VAL A 204 -13.08 -1.07 11.07
N SER A 205 -13.20 -0.31 12.16
CA SER A 205 -13.85 1.00 12.19
C SER A 205 -12.79 2.09 12.05
N TRP A 206 -12.71 2.72 10.89
CA TRP A 206 -11.66 3.66 10.56
C TRP A 206 -12.13 5.11 10.59
N TYR A 207 -11.25 6.00 11.04
CA TYR A 207 -11.44 7.45 11.04
C TYR A 207 -10.32 8.08 10.18
N LYS A 208 -10.69 8.78 9.12
CA LYS A 208 -9.75 9.55 8.31
C LYS A 208 -9.22 10.75 9.11
N LEU A 209 -7.95 11.08 8.95
CA LEU A 209 -7.43 12.34 9.47
C LEU A 209 -8.13 13.51 8.78
N ARG A 210 -8.61 14.50 9.57
CA ARG A 210 -9.28 15.69 9.02
C ARG A 210 -8.35 16.54 8.16
N GLY A 211 -7.06 16.55 8.49
CA GLY A 211 -6.01 17.27 7.77
C GLY A 211 -5.42 16.57 6.54
N ASN A 212 -6.00 15.44 6.09
CA ASN A 212 -5.57 14.78 4.84
C ASN A 212 -5.72 15.70 3.62
N PRO A 213 -4.87 15.56 2.58
CA PRO A 213 -3.78 14.57 2.44
C PRO A 213 -2.53 14.94 3.27
N ILE A 214 -1.77 13.93 3.70
CA ILE A 214 -0.51 14.10 4.44
C ILE A 214 0.72 14.19 3.54
N LEU A 215 0.63 13.75 2.30
CA LEU A 215 1.66 13.86 1.29
C LEU A 215 1.02 14.12 -0.08
N ALA A 216 1.42 15.19 -0.73
CA ALA A 216 0.91 15.60 -2.04
C ALA A 216 2.00 15.53 -3.12
N PRO A 217 1.62 15.51 -4.42
CA PRO A 217 2.57 15.61 -5.53
C PRO A 217 3.51 16.79 -5.41
N GLY A 218 4.68 16.66 -6.02
CA GLY A 218 5.67 17.73 -6.13
C GLY A 218 5.32 18.76 -7.21
N ALA A 219 6.23 19.71 -7.40
CA ALA A 219 6.09 20.72 -8.45
C ALA A 219 6.24 20.10 -9.85
N TYR A 220 5.75 20.81 -10.87
CA TYR A 220 5.93 20.41 -12.25
C TYR A 220 7.42 20.15 -12.58
N GLY A 221 7.69 19.02 -13.22
CA GLY A 221 9.04 18.58 -13.60
C GLY A 221 9.76 17.76 -12.52
N THR A 222 9.20 17.58 -11.33
CA THR A 222 9.74 16.64 -10.35
C THR A 222 9.32 15.19 -10.66
N PHE A 223 10.02 14.22 -10.06
CA PHE A 223 9.76 12.78 -10.25
C PHE A 223 8.38 12.35 -9.77
N ASP A 224 7.71 13.16 -8.98
CA ASP A 224 6.41 12.90 -8.36
C ASP A 224 5.34 13.94 -8.73
N ALA A 225 5.58 14.69 -9.82
CA ALA A 225 4.68 15.78 -10.23
C ALA A 225 3.28 15.32 -10.63
N ASN A 226 3.13 14.09 -11.11
CA ASN A 226 1.85 13.54 -11.58
C ASN A 226 1.09 12.74 -10.49
N GLY A 227 1.74 12.43 -9.38
CA GLY A 227 1.12 11.74 -8.26
C GLY A 227 2.10 11.10 -7.30
N VAL A 228 1.61 10.83 -6.10
CA VAL A 228 2.27 10.02 -5.07
C VAL A 228 1.33 8.91 -4.61
N GLY A 229 1.86 7.70 -4.38
CA GLY A 229 1.07 6.52 -4.01
C GLY A 229 1.89 5.46 -3.29
N GLU A 230 1.27 4.34 -3.02
CA GLU A 230 1.91 3.08 -2.65
C GLU A 230 2.87 3.25 -1.46
N PRO A 231 2.36 3.67 -0.28
CA PRO A 231 3.22 3.95 0.87
C PRO A 231 3.67 2.67 1.56
N ALA A 232 4.90 2.62 2.09
CA ALA A 232 5.34 1.65 3.09
C ALA A 232 5.94 2.39 4.28
N VAL A 233 5.39 2.19 5.47
CA VAL A 233 5.72 2.98 6.66
C VAL A 233 6.29 2.10 7.77
N TRP A 234 7.36 2.56 8.41
CA TRP A 234 7.94 1.93 9.59
C TRP A 234 8.46 2.95 10.60
N ALA A 235 8.63 2.52 11.85
CA ALA A 235 9.26 3.33 12.88
C ALA A 235 10.68 2.82 13.16
N SER A 236 11.67 3.68 13.09
CA SER A 236 13.04 3.38 13.52
C SER A 236 13.84 4.66 13.81
N ARG A 237 14.85 4.57 14.66
CA ARG A 237 15.81 5.65 14.94
C ARG A 237 15.16 6.98 15.30
N GLY A 238 14.04 6.93 16.02
CA GLY A 238 13.33 8.12 16.50
C GLY A 238 12.48 8.85 15.47
N TYR A 239 12.20 8.22 14.34
CA TYR A 239 11.30 8.73 13.31
C TYR A 239 10.38 7.65 12.78
N TYR A 240 9.25 8.07 12.22
CA TYR A 240 8.53 7.33 11.19
C TYR A 240 9.19 7.61 9.84
N TRP A 241 9.38 6.58 9.07
CA TRP A 241 9.91 6.61 7.71
C TRP A 241 8.84 6.11 6.76
N MET A 242 8.82 6.65 5.56
CA MET A 242 7.92 6.21 4.50
C MET A 242 8.73 6.07 3.21
N LEU A 243 8.73 4.88 2.60
CA LEU A 243 8.93 4.76 1.17
C LEU A 243 7.59 5.02 0.48
N PHE A 244 7.60 5.79 -0.59
CA PHE A 244 6.42 6.04 -1.41
C PHE A 244 6.81 6.07 -2.88
N THR A 245 5.87 5.75 -3.76
CA THR A 245 6.06 5.86 -5.20
C THR A 245 5.70 7.27 -5.66
N GLY A 246 6.61 7.90 -6.42
CA GLY A 246 6.33 9.11 -7.17
C GLY A 246 6.18 8.79 -8.66
N ARG A 247 5.26 9.48 -9.33
CA ARG A 247 4.98 9.38 -10.78
C ARG A 247 5.29 10.70 -11.45
N ASP A 248 6.13 10.71 -12.47
CA ASP A 248 6.40 11.90 -13.26
C ASP A 248 5.41 12.05 -14.44
N GLY A 249 5.55 13.14 -15.22
CA GLY A 249 4.68 13.41 -16.36
C GLY A 249 4.76 12.40 -17.51
N GLY A 250 5.75 11.51 -17.50
CA GLY A 250 5.93 10.40 -18.44
C GLY A 250 5.49 9.05 -17.86
N GLU A 251 4.83 9.06 -16.70
CA GLU A 251 4.40 7.86 -15.95
C GLU A 251 5.55 6.96 -15.47
N MET A 252 6.78 7.46 -15.53
CA MET A 252 7.91 6.79 -14.89
C MET A 252 7.69 6.78 -13.37
N ARG A 253 7.89 5.63 -12.73
CA ARG A 253 7.70 5.48 -11.29
C ARG A 253 9.03 5.29 -10.60
N ARG A 254 9.21 5.96 -9.46
CA ARG A 254 10.40 5.88 -8.62
C ARG A 254 10.00 5.84 -7.16
N LEU A 255 10.73 5.10 -6.35
CA LEU A 255 10.57 5.14 -4.92
C LEU A 255 11.32 6.36 -4.36
N ALA A 256 10.73 6.98 -3.37
CA ALA A 256 11.36 8.05 -2.62
C ALA A 256 11.10 7.90 -1.12
N LEU A 257 11.91 8.60 -0.33
CA LEU A 257 11.88 8.51 1.12
C LEU A 257 11.33 9.80 1.73
N ALA A 258 10.45 9.65 2.71
CA ALA A 258 10.02 10.73 3.59
C ALA A 258 10.17 10.32 5.05
N ARG A 259 10.21 11.31 5.96
CA ARG A 259 10.25 11.07 7.40
C ARG A 259 9.27 11.96 8.14
N SER A 260 8.85 11.50 9.32
CA SER A 260 7.93 12.21 10.21
C SER A 260 8.26 11.91 11.67
N ARG A 261 7.86 12.79 12.58
CA ARG A 261 7.90 12.52 14.03
C ARG A 261 6.55 12.11 14.60
N ASP A 262 5.47 12.39 13.90
CA ASP A 262 4.10 12.21 14.38
C ASP A 262 3.20 11.41 13.41
N GLY A 263 3.75 10.98 12.26
CA GLY A 263 3.06 10.18 11.26
C GLY A 263 2.04 10.95 10.40
N VAL A 264 1.90 12.27 10.60
CA VAL A 264 0.97 13.10 9.84
C VAL A 264 1.65 14.29 9.14
N HIS A 265 2.76 14.80 9.68
CA HIS A 265 3.58 15.83 9.04
C HIS A 265 4.85 15.17 8.49
N TRP A 266 5.00 15.19 7.16
CA TRP A 266 6.05 14.45 6.47
C TRP A 266 6.99 15.38 5.69
N ASP A 267 8.30 15.18 5.90
CA ASP A 267 9.36 15.80 5.13
C ASP A 267 9.83 14.84 4.03
N LYS A 268 9.65 15.19 2.75
CA LYS A 268 10.27 14.46 1.63
C LYS A 268 11.78 14.64 1.69
N LEU A 269 12.51 13.56 1.53
CA LEU A 269 13.98 13.58 1.54
C LEU A 269 14.52 13.54 0.09
N PRO A 270 15.79 13.96 -0.13
CA PRO A 270 16.34 14.03 -1.48
C PRO A 270 16.63 12.66 -2.11
N MET A 271 16.46 11.57 -1.37
CA MET A 271 16.69 10.22 -1.87
C MET A 271 15.56 9.80 -2.81
N VAL A 272 15.92 9.53 -4.07
CA VAL A 272 15.03 8.96 -5.09
C VAL A 272 15.70 7.73 -5.67
N ILE A 273 14.96 6.62 -5.72
CA ILE A 273 15.40 5.31 -6.18
C ILE A 273 14.71 5.02 -7.51
N ALA A 274 15.48 4.86 -8.57
CA ALA A 274 15.03 4.41 -9.89
C ALA A 274 15.47 2.96 -10.12
N GLY A 275 14.75 2.25 -10.97
CA GLY A 275 15.20 0.95 -11.46
C GLY A 275 16.45 1.08 -12.31
N ASP A 276 17.39 0.16 -12.18
CA ASP A 276 18.69 0.16 -12.87
C ASP A 276 18.92 -1.09 -13.73
N GLN A 277 17.95 -2.02 -13.70
CA GLN A 277 17.98 -3.24 -14.51
C GLN A 277 17.01 -3.13 -15.69
N PRO A 278 17.20 -3.92 -16.77
CA PRO A 278 16.27 -3.89 -17.91
C PRO A 278 14.81 -4.12 -17.51
N TRP A 279 14.53 -5.02 -16.56
CA TRP A 279 13.18 -5.43 -16.18
C TRP A 279 12.45 -4.38 -15.31
N ASP A 280 13.16 -3.47 -14.63
CA ASP A 280 12.58 -2.43 -13.75
C ASP A 280 12.87 -1.00 -14.23
N SER A 281 13.42 -0.85 -15.44
CA SER A 281 13.99 0.41 -15.96
C SER A 281 12.99 1.58 -16.05
N LYS A 282 11.69 1.32 -16.06
CA LYS A 282 10.63 2.33 -16.16
C LYS A 282 9.84 2.51 -14.88
N VAL A 283 9.70 1.44 -14.13
CA VAL A 283 8.88 1.41 -12.93
C VAL A 283 9.63 0.72 -11.81
N ILE A 284 9.70 1.38 -10.68
CA ILE A 284 9.97 0.82 -9.35
C ILE A 284 8.95 1.40 -8.38
N CYS A 285 8.11 0.54 -7.76
CA CYS A 285 6.89 0.92 -7.07
C CYS A 285 6.52 -0.08 -5.96
N ASP A 286 5.40 0.12 -5.30
CA ASP A 286 4.74 -0.83 -4.40
C ASP A 286 5.66 -1.40 -3.30
N PRO A 287 6.34 -0.59 -2.49
CA PRO A 287 7.28 -1.12 -1.51
C PRO A 287 6.57 -1.85 -0.37
N SER A 288 7.15 -2.98 0.05
CA SER A 288 6.81 -3.69 1.29
C SER A 288 8.07 -3.88 2.11
N VAL A 289 8.04 -3.56 3.41
CA VAL A 289 9.27 -3.49 4.21
C VAL A 289 9.24 -4.40 5.44
N ILE A 290 10.40 -4.99 5.75
CA ILE A 290 10.68 -5.61 7.04
C ILE A 290 11.96 -5.01 7.60
N VAL A 291 11.91 -4.56 8.86
CA VAL A 291 13.00 -3.88 9.54
C VAL A 291 13.76 -4.83 10.46
N ASN A 292 15.06 -4.95 10.26
CA ASN A 292 15.96 -5.74 11.07
C ASN A 292 17.18 -4.89 11.52
N GLY A 293 17.08 -4.26 12.68
CA GLY A 293 18.13 -3.39 13.20
C GLY A 293 18.44 -2.21 12.27
N ASN A 294 19.63 -2.20 11.66
CA ASN A 294 20.10 -1.13 10.77
C ASN A 294 19.73 -1.35 9.30
N ARG A 295 19.04 -2.43 8.99
CA ARG A 295 18.66 -2.87 7.66
C ARG A 295 17.16 -2.84 7.51
N VAL A 296 16.68 -2.29 6.41
CA VAL A 296 15.31 -2.39 5.97
C VAL A 296 15.31 -3.21 4.68
N THR A 297 14.78 -4.41 4.74
CA THR A 297 14.56 -5.25 3.56
C THR A 297 13.31 -4.76 2.86
N VAL A 298 13.38 -4.56 1.54
CA VAL A 298 12.33 -3.95 0.72
C VAL A 298 12.03 -4.87 -0.46
N TRP A 299 10.84 -5.44 -0.50
CA TRP A 299 10.27 -6.02 -1.72
C TRP A 299 9.55 -4.92 -2.46
N PHE A 300 9.67 -4.87 -3.79
CA PHE A 300 9.10 -3.80 -4.61
C PHE A 300 8.62 -4.32 -5.95
N GLY A 301 7.64 -3.66 -6.53
CA GLY A 301 7.22 -3.90 -7.91
C GLY A 301 8.17 -3.22 -8.89
N GLY A 302 8.46 -3.86 -10.00
CA GLY A 302 9.25 -3.30 -11.09
C GLY A 302 8.66 -3.62 -12.45
N GLY A 303 8.92 -2.77 -13.45
CA GLY A 303 8.45 -2.96 -14.82
C GLY A 303 9.27 -2.18 -15.83
N ASP A 304 9.29 -2.64 -17.09
CA ASP A 304 10.03 -2.03 -18.19
C ASP A 304 9.15 -1.17 -19.14
N VAL A 305 7.87 -1.04 -18.78
CA VAL A 305 6.88 -0.21 -19.49
C VAL A 305 6.27 0.79 -18.51
N ALA A 306 6.30 2.09 -18.84
CA ALA A 306 5.80 3.14 -17.95
C ALA A 306 4.28 3.34 -18.05
N HIS A 307 3.69 3.15 -19.24
CA HIS A 307 2.29 3.41 -19.53
C HIS A 307 1.72 2.32 -20.47
N PRO A 308 0.50 1.84 -20.22
CA PRO A 308 -0.49 2.21 -19.19
C PRO A 308 -0.11 1.78 -17.77
N ALA A 309 -0.93 2.08 -16.78
CA ALA A 309 -0.67 1.77 -15.36
C ALA A 309 -0.65 0.26 -15.04
N GLN A 310 -1.14 -0.57 -15.93
CA GLN A 310 -1.13 -2.04 -15.89
C GLN A 310 -0.60 -2.59 -17.20
N ASN A 311 -0.21 -3.86 -17.24
CA ASN A 311 0.54 -4.47 -18.33
C ASN A 311 1.90 -3.78 -18.54
N ILE A 312 2.58 -3.60 -17.42
CA ILE A 312 3.90 -2.98 -17.35
C ILE A 312 5.04 -4.01 -17.36
N HIS A 313 4.69 -5.27 -17.60
CA HIS A 313 5.54 -6.45 -17.44
C HIS A 313 6.02 -6.62 -16.01
N GLY A 314 5.10 -6.38 -15.05
CA GLY A 314 5.36 -6.30 -13.63
C GLY A 314 5.97 -7.56 -13.03
N GLN A 315 7.01 -7.39 -12.22
CA GLN A 315 7.67 -8.43 -11.44
C GLN A 315 8.08 -7.87 -10.07
N ILE A 316 8.35 -8.72 -9.10
CA ILE A 316 8.75 -8.28 -7.77
C ILE A 316 10.25 -8.45 -7.59
N GLY A 317 10.92 -7.36 -7.23
CA GLY A 317 12.32 -7.30 -6.86
C GLY A 317 12.56 -7.28 -5.36
N LEU A 318 13.82 -7.32 -4.98
CA LEU A 318 14.28 -7.24 -3.59
C LEU A 318 15.47 -6.29 -3.49
N GLY A 319 15.39 -5.36 -2.57
CA GLY A 319 16.48 -4.46 -2.21
C GLY A 319 16.59 -4.23 -0.71
N GLU A 320 17.57 -3.44 -0.32
CA GLU A 320 17.85 -3.09 1.07
C GLU A 320 18.15 -1.61 1.20
N LEU A 321 17.61 -1.00 2.24
CA LEU A 321 18.07 0.26 2.76
C LEU A 321 18.98 -0.01 3.96
N LEU A 322 20.23 0.39 3.83
CA LEU A 322 21.26 0.25 4.87
C LEU A 322 21.52 1.63 5.48
N SER A 323 21.33 1.75 6.78
CA SER A 323 21.69 2.98 7.48
C SER A 323 23.16 2.94 7.90
N ALA A 324 23.96 3.90 7.42
CA ALA A 324 25.30 4.09 7.92
C ALA A 324 25.23 4.63 9.37
N PRO A 325 26.01 4.11 10.32
CA PRO A 325 26.28 4.84 11.55
C PRO A 325 27.04 6.12 11.20
N HIS A 326 26.63 7.24 11.79
CA HIS A 326 27.44 8.46 11.81
C HIS A 326 28.38 8.43 12.97
#